data_dfc0aeb789a8f1793b171bedb3bdc708
#
_entry.id   dfc0aeb789a8f1793b171bedb3bdc708
#
_cell.length_a   1.000
_cell.length_b   1.000
_cell.length_c   1.000
_cell.angle_alpha   90.00
_cell.angle_beta   90.00
_cell.angle_gamma   90.00
#
_symmetry.space_group_name_H-M   'P 1'
#
loop_
_entity.id
_entity.type
_entity.pdbx_description
1 polymer ?
#
loop_
_entity_poly.entity_id
_entity_poly.type
_entity_poly.pdbx_seq_one_letter_code
_entity_poly.pdbx_strand_id
1 'polypeptide(L)'
;FNEYLNIVESIRPEVFVIENVKALLSTSSGWFKEQIINRVKSMSYYVDCGILTASDFGVPQSRQRAIFICSKNKKIELPTIQKRKKVTIRDAIFDLAYLNSGDGEFEQEYITSPISSYQKLMRKGSVKLYNHKASNHSEVAIKKLQMIPPECGKEHLPKEMLGKQKFSGTWGRLKWDDVSPTIDTRFDASSNGTNNHPFLNRAITPREACLLYTS
;
A
#
# COMPACT_ATOMS: atom_id res chain seq x y z
N PHE A 1 7.96 18.48 11.61
CA PHE A 1 6.70 19.22 11.40
C PHE A 1 6.86 20.74 11.62
N ASN A 2 7.82 21.18 12.43
CA ASN A 2 7.99 22.61 12.73
C ASN A 2 8.22 23.45 11.46
N GLU A 3 9.16 23.05 10.60
CA GLU A 3 9.46 23.77 9.35
C GLU A 3 8.22 23.84 8.43
N TYR A 4 7.47 22.76 8.35
CA TYR A 4 6.22 22.76 7.59
C TYR A 4 5.21 23.78 8.14
N LEU A 5 5.03 23.82 9.47
CA LEU A 5 4.13 24.77 10.11
C LEU A 5 4.61 26.23 10.01
N ASN A 6 5.93 26.48 9.99
CA ASN A 6 6.49 27.82 9.72
C ASN A 6 6.13 28.29 8.30
N ILE A 7 6.20 27.38 7.32
CA ILE A 7 5.77 27.68 5.93
C ILE A 7 4.26 27.96 5.90
N VAL A 8 3.44 27.16 6.56
CA VAL A 8 1.98 27.39 6.66
C VAL A 8 1.68 28.76 7.28
N GLU A 9 2.40 29.15 8.33
CA GLU A 9 2.24 30.45 9.01
C GLU A 9 2.57 31.61 8.09
N SER A 10 3.59 31.46 7.24
CA SER A 10 4.00 32.46 6.25
C SER A 10 3.02 32.60 5.09
N ILE A 11 2.59 31.45 4.50
CA ILE A 11 1.71 31.41 3.31
C ILE A 11 0.25 31.67 3.68
N ARG A 12 -0.17 31.25 4.88
CA ARG A 12 -1.53 31.42 5.39
C ARG A 12 -2.61 30.83 4.46
N PRO A 13 -2.48 29.54 4.03
CA PRO A 13 -3.46 28.92 3.13
C PRO A 13 -4.86 28.83 3.79
N GLU A 14 -5.92 28.76 2.98
CA GLU A 14 -7.30 28.56 3.50
C GLU A 14 -7.46 27.17 4.15
N VAL A 15 -6.86 26.14 3.55
CA VAL A 15 -6.88 24.76 4.02
C VAL A 15 -5.49 24.16 3.83
N PHE A 16 -5.05 23.32 4.77
CA PHE A 16 -3.89 22.47 4.60
C PHE A 16 -4.09 21.12 5.27
N VAL A 17 -3.33 20.14 4.83
CA VAL A 17 -3.39 18.76 5.33
C VAL A 17 -1.98 18.31 5.74
N ILE A 18 -1.89 17.66 6.91
CA ILE A 18 -0.67 16.96 7.32
C ILE A 18 -0.95 15.46 7.24
N GLU A 19 -0.14 14.74 6.46
CA GLU A 19 -0.15 13.27 6.40
C GLU A 19 1.13 12.73 7.03
N ASN A 20 0.99 11.71 7.86
CA ASN A 20 2.13 11.05 8.46
C ASN A 20 1.79 9.57 8.81
N VAL A 21 2.79 8.83 9.26
CA VAL A 21 2.57 7.47 9.77
C VAL A 21 1.67 7.47 11.00
N LYS A 22 0.83 6.44 11.17
CA LYS A 22 -0.12 6.35 12.28
C LYS A 22 0.52 6.50 13.67
N ALA A 23 1.77 6.06 13.80
CA ALA A 23 2.52 6.13 15.05
C ALA A 23 2.68 7.57 15.57
N LEU A 24 2.63 8.60 14.71
CA LEU A 24 2.70 10.00 15.12
C LEU A 24 1.64 10.36 16.16
N LEU A 25 0.46 9.75 16.11
CA LEU A 25 -0.63 10.04 17.04
C LEU A 25 -0.45 9.40 18.42
N SER A 26 0.38 8.37 18.56
CA SER A 26 0.58 7.61 19.80
C SER A 26 1.99 7.69 20.36
N THR A 27 2.98 8.03 19.55
CA THR A 27 4.39 8.14 19.98
C THR A 27 4.52 9.18 21.10
N SER A 28 5.34 8.87 22.11
CA SER A 28 5.56 9.69 23.30
C SER A 28 4.23 10.05 24.00
N SER A 29 3.35 9.06 24.18
CA SER A 29 2.04 9.23 24.80
C SER A 29 1.15 10.30 24.12
N GLY A 30 1.32 10.51 22.81
CA GLY A 30 0.56 11.48 22.04
C GLY A 30 1.12 12.90 22.02
N TRP A 31 2.28 13.13 22.61
CA TRP A 31 2.89 14.45 22.71
C TRP A 31 3.00 15.16 21.35
N PHE A 32 3.47 14.45 20.31
CA PHE A 32 3.60 15.04 18.95
C PHE A 32 2.25 15.48 18.37
N LYS A 33 1.19 14.69 18.60
CA LYS A 33 -0.17 15.06 18.21
C LYS A 33 -0.60 16.37 18.87
N GLU A 34 -0.38 16.47 20.18
CA GLU A 34 -0.74 17.66 20.95
C GLU A 34 0.04 18.89 20.52
N GLN A 35 1.35 18.78 20.27
CA GLN A 35 2.17 19.89 19.78
C GLN A 35 1.67 20.41 18.43
N ILE A 36 1.34 19.52 17.49
CA ILE A 36 0.79 19.90 16.19
C ILE A 36 -0.55 20.63 16.37
N ILE A 37 -1.48 20.06 17.16
CA ILE A 37 -2.79 20.66 17.40
C ILE A 37 -2.67 22.05 18.05
N ASN A 38 -1.82 22.20 19.07
CA ASN A 38 -1.64 23.46 19.77
C ASN A 38 -1.04 24.53 18.84
N ARG A 39 -0.03 24.18 18.04
CA ARG A 39 0.58 25.10 17.06
C ARG A 39 -0.42 25.50 15.98
N VAL A 40 -1.21 24.56 15.45
CA VAL A 40 -2.26 24.85 14.46
C VAL A 40 -3.33 25.78 15.02
N LYS A 41 -3.78 25.55 16.27
CA LYS A 41 -4.75 26.42 16.96
C LYS A 41 -4.20 27.80 17.25
N SER A 42 -2.90 27.93 17.62
CA SER A 42 -2.27 29.24 17.84
C SER A 42 -2.21 30.10 16.59
N MET A 43 -2.20 29.48 15.40
CA MET A 43 -2.31 30.16 14.11
C MET A 43 -3.76 30.47 13.70
N SER A 44 -4.75 30.26 14.57
CA SER A 44 -6.18 30.48 14.32
C SER A 44 -6.79 29.57 13.25
N TYR A 45 -6.33 28.29 13.18
CA TYR A 45 -6.96 27.27 12.35
C TYR A 45 -7.81 26.30 13.20
N TYR A 46 -8.92 25.87 12.66
CA TYR A 46 -9.61 24.67 13.10
C TYR A 46 -8.82 23.45 12.67
N VAL A 47 -8.83 22.40 13.48
CA VAL A 47 -8.15 21.14 13.16
C VAL A 47 -9.02 19.96 13.56
N ASP A 48 -9.10 18.97 12.66
CA ASP A 48 -9.56 17.62 12.96
C ASP A 48 -8.45 16.64 12.60
N CYS A 49 -8.32 15.54 13.36
CA CYS A 49 -7.27 14.56 13.12
C CYS A 49 -7.72 13.15 13.49
N GLY A 50 -7.20 12.18 12.74
CA GLY A 50 -7.51 10.78 12.97
C GLY A 50 -6.66 9.86 12.12
N ILE A 51 -6.92 8.56 12.22
CA ILE A 51 -6.30 7.54 11.38
C ILE A 51 -7.28 7.19 10.27
N LEU A 52 -6.82 7.30 9.02
CA LEU A 52 -7.54 6.80 7.86
C LEU A 52 -6.85 5.55 7.33
N THR A 53 -7.64 4.56 6.90
CA THR A 53 -7.17 3.30 6.32
C THR A 53 -7.55 3.26 4.84
N ALA A 54 -6.59 3.08 3.95
CA ALA A 54 -6.80 3.12 2.51
C ALA A 54 -7.90 2.15 2.02
N SER A 55 -7.97 0.95 2.63
CA SER A 55 -9.00 -0.04 2.26
C SER A 55 -10.44 0.42 2.52
N ASP A 56 -10.65 1.39 3.39
CA ASP A 56 -11.99 1.91 3.68
C ASP A 56 -12.46 2.88 2.59
N PHE A 57 -11.56 3.29 1.71
CA PHE A 57 -11.81 4.18 0.56
C PHE A 57 -11.75 3.46 -0.79
N GLY A 58 -11.72 2.11 -0.79
CA GLY A 58 -11.74 1.32 -2.02
C GLY A 58 -10.36 0.97 -2.57
N VAL A 59 -9.26 1.37 -1.90
CA VAL A 59 -7.91 0.93 -2.24
C VAL A 59 -7.68 -0.47 -1.68
N PRO A 60 -7.19 -1.45 -2.45
CA PRO A 60 -6.98 -2.81 -1.96
C PRO A 60 -5.74 -2.94 -1.05
N GLN A 61 -5.56 -2.01 -0.12
CA GLN A 61 -4.39 -1.94 0.77
C GLN A 61 -4.77 -1.52 2.19
N SER A 62 -4.18 -2.15 3.19
CA SER A 62 -4.39 -1.86 4.63
C SER A 62 -3.55 -0.68 5.15
N ARG A 63 -3.05 0.19 4.27
CA ARG A 63 -2.22 1.35 4.62
C ARG A 63 -2.97 2.30 5.56
N GLN A 64 -2.40 2.54 6.73
CA GLN A 64 -2.94 3.47 7.74
C GLN A 64 -2.09 4.73 7.83
N ARG A 65 -2.74 5.89 7.85
CA ARG A 65 -2.08 7.19 7.98
C ARG A 65 -2.78 8.07 8.99
N ALA A 66 -1.96 8.81 9.75
CA ALA A 66 -2.43 9.93 10.54
C ALA A 66 -2.68 11.11 9.61
N ILE A 67 -3.89 11.62 9.60
CA ILE A 67 -4.29 12.78 8.80
C ILE A 67 -4.74 13.88 9.76
N PHE A 68 -4.23 15.09 9.55
CA PHE A 68 -4.75 16.31 10.15
C PHE A 68 -5.29 17.18 9.03
N ILE A 69 -6.56 17.54 9.09
CA ILE A 69 -7.16 18.51 8.19
C ILE A 69 -7.37 19.81 8.96
N CYS A 70 -6.85 20.90 8.38
CA CYS A 70 -6.81 22.21 9.04
C CYS A 70 -7.42 23.27 8.13
N SER A 71 -8.27 24.13 8.66
CA SER A 71 -8.93 25.18 7.87
C SER A 71 -9.11 26.47 8.67
N LYS A 72 -9.10 27.64 8.01
CA LYS A 72 -9.29 28.95 8.64
C LYS A 72 -10.75 29.24 9.00
N ASN A 73 -11.66 29.02 8.09
CA ASN A 73 -12.99 29.63 8.11
C ASN A 73 -14.03 28.78 8.83
N LYS A 74 -13.88 27.45 8.80
CA LYS A 74 -14.81 26.51 9.43
C LYS A 74 -14.13 25.21 9.77
N LYS A 75 -14.65 24.50 10.76
CA LYS A 75 -14.22 23.13 11.05
C LYS A 75 -14.56 22.23 9.84
N ILE A 76 -13.55 21.52 9.33
CA ILE A 76 -13.71 20.45 8.36
C ILE A 76 -13.43 19.16 9.11
N GLU A 77 -14.36 18.23 9.07
CA GLU A 77 -14.20 16.93 9.72
C GLU A 77 -13.61 15.91 8.74
N LEU A 78 -12.85 14.97 9.28
CA LEU A 78 -12.39 13.81 8.52
C LEU A 78 -13.60 13.01 8.01
N PRO A 79 -13.50 12.39 6.83
CA PRO A 79 -14.61 11.65 6.26
C PRO A 79 -15.03 10.49 7.16
N THR A 80 -16.32 10.39 7.43
CA THR A 80 -16.91 9.24 8.12
C THR A 80 -16.97 8.06 7.16
N ILE A 81 -16.35 6.95 7.55
CA ILE A 81 -16.24 5.77 6.72
C ILE A 81 -17.56 4.98 6.77
N GLN A 82 -18.21 4.82 5.63
CA GLN A 82 -19.29 3.86 5.50
C GLN A 82 -18.68 2.45 5.33
N LYS A 83 -19.18 1.46 6.07
CA LYS A 83 -18.78 0.05 5.90
C LYS A 83 -19.13 -0.40 4.47
N ARG A 84 -18.12 -0.50 3.62
CA ARG A 84 -18.22 -1.05 2.26
C ARG A 84 -17.47 -2.39 2.20
N LYS A 85 -17.85 -3.24 1.26
CA LYS A 85 -17.07 -4.43 0.92
C LYS A 85 -15.69 -3.96 0.45
N LYS A 86 -14.63 -4.45 1.08
CA LYS A 86 -13.26 -4.12 0.69
C LYS A 86 -12.94 -4.71 -0.67
N VAL A 87 -12.16 -3.99 -1.45
CA VAL A 87 -11.54 -4.53 -2.66
C VAL A 87 -10.39 -5.43 -2.23
N THR A 88 -10.41 -6.67 -2.69
CA THR A 88 -9.39 -7.67 -2.35
C THR A 88 -8.24 -7.68 -3.36
N ILE A 89 -7.15 -8.38 -3.03
CA ILE A 89 -6.05 -8.61 -3.98
C ILE A 89 -6.57 -9.34 -5.22
N ARG A 90 -7.48 -10.30 -5.06
CA ARG A 90 -8.15 -10.99 -6.16
C ARG A 90 -8.91 -10.01 -7.06
N ASP A 91 -9.69 -9.13 -6.47
CA ASP A 91 -10.42 -8.10 -7.23
C ASP A 91 -9.47 -7.17 -8.01
N ALA A 92 -8.24 -6.98 -7.52
CA ALA A 92 -7.30 -6.02 -8.11
C ALA A 92 -6.41 -6.61 -9.21
N ILE A 93 -5.85 -7.82 -9.02
CA ILE A 93 -4.76 -8.33 -9.87
C ILE A 93 -4.96 -9.75 -10.41
N PHE A 94 -6.09 -10.42 -10.16
CA PHE A 94 -6.24 -11.81 -10.59
C PHE A 94 -6.19 -11.98 -12.10
N ASP A 95 -6.63 -10.99 -12.86
CA ASP A 95 -6.58 -10.94 -14.32
C ASP A 95 -5.16 -10.77 -14.89
N LEU A 96 -4.16 -10.54 -14.03
CA LEU A 96 -2.75 -10.41 -14.41
C LEU A 96 -1.89 -11.60 -13.93
N ALA A 97 -2.49 -12.65 -13.38
CA ALA A 97 -1.83 -13.77 -12.71
C ALA A 97 -1.33 -14.85 -13.71
N TYR A 98 -0.52 -14.47 -14.72
CA TYR A 98 -0.03 -15.40 -15.75
C TYR A 98 1.48 -15.35 -16.00
N LEU A 99 2.22 -14.37 -15.48
CA LEU A 99 3.66 -14.23 -15.70
C LEU A 99 4.49 -15.03 -14.69
N ASN A 100 5.53 -15.70 -15.13
CA ASN A 100 6.57 -16.24 -14.26
C ASN A 100 7.64 -15.19 -13.94
N SER A 101 8.65 -15.57 -13.16
CA SER A 101 9.80 -14.74 -12.87
C SER A 101 10.57 -14.40 -14.17
N GLY A 102 10.80 -13.13 -14.40
CA GLY A 102 11.49 -12.61 -15.60
C GLY A 102 10.61 -12.40 -16.83
N ASP A 103 9.36 -12.91 -16.81
CA ASP A 103 8.43 -12.77 -17.93
C ASP A 103 7.80 -11.37 -18.02
N GLY A 104 7.20 -11.10 -19.18
CA GLY A 104 6.45 -9.88 -19.46
C GLY A 104 7.29 -8.77 -20.08
N GLU A 105 6.61 -7.72 -20.54
CA GLU A 105 7.21 -6.58 -21.21
C GLU A 105 6.75 -5.26 -20.56
N PHE A 106 7.49 -4.19 -20.87
CA PHE A 106 7.12 -2.84 -20.41
C PHE A 106 5.77 -2.40 -21.01
N GLU A 107 5.51 -2.74 -22.27
CA GLU A 107 4.26 -2.50 -22.99
C GLU A 107 3.82 -3.78 -23.68
N GLN A 108 2.58 -4.22 -23.43
CA GLN A 108 2.02 -5.44 -24.03
C GLN A 108 0.50 -5.36 -24.12
N GLU A 109 -0.12 -6.29 -24.82
CA GLU A 109 -1.57 -6.41 -24.89
C GLU A 109 -2.14 -7.05 -23.61
N TYR A 110 -3.40 -6.75 -23.32
CA TYR A 110 -4.15 -7.50 -22.32
C TYR A 110 -4.55 -8.87 -22.91
N ILE A 111 -4.05 -9.95 -22.35
CA ILE A 111 -4.38 -11.32 -22.80
C ILE A 111 -5.56 -11.94 -22.05
N THR A 112 -6.07 -11.27 -21.01
CA THR A 112 -7.19 -11.72 -20.18
C THR A 112 -8.24 -10.62 -20.06
N SER A 113 -9.50 -11.01 -19.87
CA SER A 113 -10.58 -10.07 -19.62
C SER A 113 -10.65 -9.69 -18.13
N PRO A 114 -11.09 -8.47 -17.78
CA PRO A 114 -11.31 -8.07 -16.40
C PRO A 114 -12.51 -8.83 -15.81
N ILE A 115 -12.35 -9.43 -14.65
CA ILE A 115 -13.39 -10.22 -13.96
C ILE A 115 -14.08 -9.49 -12.81
N SER A 116 -13.46 -8.43 -12.27
CA SER A 116 -14.02 -7.62 -11.18
C SER A 116 -14.42 -6.22 -11.66
N SER A 117 -15.28 -5.55 -10.89
CA SER A 117 -15.61 -4.14 -11.13
C SER A 117 -14.40 -3.22 -10.95
N TYR A 118 -13.48 -3.56 -10.03
CA TYR A 118 -12.26 -2.82 -9.82
C TYR A 118 -11.33 -2.93 -11.04
N GLN A 119 -11.09 -4.13 -11.58
CA GLN A 119 -10.29 -4.31 -12.80
C GLN A 119 -10.89 -3.57 -13.99
N LYS A 120 -12.23 -3.60 -14.15
CA LYS A 120 -12.92 -2.84 -15.20
C LYS A 120 -12.69 -1.33 -15.06
N LEU A 121 -12.74 -0.82 -13.82
CA LEU A 121 -12.48 0.59 -13.52
C LEU A 121 -11.02 0.97 -13.84
N MET A 122 -10.06 0.16 -13.39
CA MET A 122 -8.63 0.42 -13.58
C MET A 122 -8.16 0.29 -15.04
N ARG A 123 -8.91 -0.45 -15.87
CA ARG A 123 -8.64 -0.56 -17.32
C ARG A 123 -9.35 0.51 -18.16
N LYS A 124 -10.21 1.34 -17.54
CA LYS A 124 -10.97 2.36 -18.28
C LYS A 124 -10.01 3.34 -18.99
N GLY A 125 -10.14 3.43 -20.32
CA GLY A 125 -9.28 4.28 -21.15
C GLY A 125 -7.88 3.72 -21.42
N SER A 126 -7.55 2.53 -20.94
CA SER A 126 -6.26 1.88 -21.20
C SER A 126 -6.42 0.87 -22.34
N VAL A 127 -5.74 1.12 -23.46
CA VAL A 127 -5.72 0.20 -24.61
C VAL A 127 -4.70 -0.91 -24.41
N LYS A 128 -3.56 -0.61 -23.77
CA LYS A 128 -2.46 -1.53 -23.55
C LYS A 128 -2.11 -1.66 -22.07
N LEU A 129 -1.47 -2.75 -21.72
CA LEU A 129 -0.95 -3.05 -20.40
C LEU A 129 0.51 -2.57 -20.31
N TYR A 130 0.79 -1.67 -19.37
CA TYR A 130 2.12 -1.13 -19.12
C TYR A 130 2.69 -1.60 -17.78
N ASN A 131 4.03 -1.71 -17.72
CA ASN A 131 4.77 -2.05 -16.51
C ASN A 131 4.42 -3.43 -15.91
N HIS A 132 3.89 -4.35 -16.70
CA HIS A 132 3.61 -5.71 -16.26
C HIS A 132 4.75 -6.65 -16.68
N LYS A 133 5.94 -6.35 -16.13
CA LYS A 133 7.17 -7.14 -16.29
C LYS A 133 7.62 -7.61 -14.92
N ALA A 134 7.77 -8.92 -14.78
CA ALA A 134 8.21 -9.53 -13.53
C ALA A 134 9.72 -9.37 -13.34
N SER A 135 10.16 -9.13 -12.11
CA SER A 135 11.58 -9.15 -11.77
C SER A 135 12.17 -10.53 -12.02
N ASN A 136 13.39 -10.57 -12.54
CA ASN A 136 14.13 -11.81 -12.72
C ASN A 136 14.75 -12.22 -11.38
N HIS A 137 14.15 -13.21 -10.73
CA HIS A 137 14.64 -13.72 -9.45
C HIS A 137 15.71 -14.77 -9.63
N SER A 138 16.67 -14.84 -8.71
CA SER A 138 17.69 -15.89 -8.69
C SER A 138 17.06 -17.27 -8.50
N GLU A 139 17.74 -18.31 -8.99
CA GLU A 139 17.29 -19.71 -8.80
C GLU A 139 17.06 -20.05 -7.32
N VAL A 140 17.89 -19.52 -6.42
CA VAL A 140 17.75 -19.72 -4.98
C VAL A 140 16.44 -19.11 -4.48
N ALA A 141 16.07 -17.91 -4.96
CA ALA A 141 14.83 -17.28 -4.59
C ALA A 141 13.61 -18.06 -5.12
N ILE A 142 13.67 -18.50 -6.37
CA ILE A 142 12.62 -19.33 -6.98
C ILE A 142 12.43 -20.65 -6.21
N LYS A 143 13.53 -21.36 -5.89
CA LYS A 143 13.49 -22.59 -5.08
C LYS A 143 12.84 -22.36 -3.72
N LYS A 144 13.16 -21.25 -3.03
CA LYS A 144 12.49 -20.91 -1.76
C LYS A 144 11.00 -20.67 -1.94
N LEU A 145 10.61 -19.92 -2.96
CA LEU A 145 9.19 -19.67 -3.24
C LEU A 145 8.43 -20.95 -3.58
N GLN A 146 9.03 -21.88 -4.31
CA GLN A 146 8.43 -23.20 -4.61
C GLN A 146 8.14 -24.03 -3.36
N MET A 147 8.92 -23.84 -2.29
CA MET A 147 8.72 -24.53 -1.01
C MET A 147 7.61 -23.87 -0.15
N ILE A 148 7.26 -22.62 -0.46
CA ILE A 148 6.21 -21.87 0.25
C ILE A 148 4.88 -22.12 -0.45
N PRO A 149 3.88 -22.77 0.20
CA PRO A 149 2.57 -22.97 -0.39
C PRO A 149 1.90 -21.64 -0.76
N PRO A 150 0.88 -21.66 -1.65
CA PRO A 150 0.06 -20.49 -1.93
C PRO A 150 -0.43 -19.81 -0.65
N GLU A 151 -0.39 -18.46 -0.64
CA GLU A 151 -0.87 -17.60 0.44
C GLU A 151 -0.18 -17.78 1.81
N CYS A 152 0.91 -18.56 1.87
CA CYS A 152 1.73 -18.81 3.06
C CYS A 152 2.99 -17.93 3.10
N GLY A 153 3.86 -18.16 4.07
CA GLY A 153 5.08 -17.39 4.26
C GLY A 153 6.28 -18.26 4.70
N LYS A 154 7.29 -17.59 5.21
CA LYS A 154 8.60 -18.17 5.55
C LYS A 154 8.55 -19.31 6.59
N GLU A 155 7.47 -19.46 7.30
CA GLU A 155 7.22 -20.55 8.27
C GLU A 155 7.30 -21.94 7.63
N HIS A 156 7.16 -22.00 6.29
CA HIS A 156 7.31 -23.24 5.49
C HIS A 156 8.73 -23.46 4.98
N LEU A 157 9.66 -22.54 5.24
CA LEU A 157 11.06 -22.71 4.84
C LEU A 157 11.86 -23.42 5.94
N PRO A 158 12.81 -24.33 5.57
CA PRO A 158 13.77 -24.87 6.49
C PRO A 158 14.57 -23.74 7.18
N LYS A 159 14.96 -23.96 8.46
CA LYS A 159 15.65 -22.94 9.27
C LYS A 159 16.94 -22.44 8.62
N GLU A 160 17.69 -23.34 7.97
CA GLU A 160 18.94 -23.05 7.26
C GLU A 160 18.74 -22.15 6.03
N MET A 161 17.51 -22.08 5.50
CA MET A 161 17.17 -21.21 4.39
C MET A 161 16.61 -19.84 4.80
N LEU A 162 16.26 -19.66 6.08
CA LEU A 162 15.66 -18.40 6.54
C LEU A 162 16.63 -17.21 6.52
N GLY A 163 17.95 -17.45 6.60
CA GLY A 163 18.95 -16.37 6.67
C GLY A 163 18.83 -15.54 7.97
N LYS A 164 19.56 -14.41 8.04
CA LYS A 164 19.62 -13.52 9.21
C LYS A 164 18.48 -12.49 9.28
N GLN A 165 17.45 -12.62 8.47
CA GLN A 165 16.37 -11.63 8.36
C GLN A 165 15.45 -11.65 9.59
N LYS A 166 15.36 -10.51 10.27
CA LYS A 166 14.58 -10.36 11.51
C LYS A 166 13.08 -10.01 11.26
N PHE A 167 12.72 -9.51 10.08
CA PHE A 167 11.36 -9.06 9.78
C PHE A 167 10.39 -10.23 9.63
N SER A 168 9.21 -10.11 10.24
CA SER A 168 8.19 -11.18 10.27
C SER A 168 7.62 -11.50 8.88
N GLY A 169 7.42 -10.50 8.03
CA GLY A 169 6.76 -10.66 6.73
C GLY A 169 7.64 -11.11 5.56
N THR A 170 8.97 -11.34 5.78
CA THR A 170 9.88 -11.76 4.70
C THR A 170 9.44 -13.07 4.04
N TRP A 171 9.57 -13.17 2.72
CA TRP A 171 9.14 -14.32 1.93
C TRP A 171 7.63 -14.58 1.93
N GLY A 172 6.83 -13.69 2.52
CA GLY A 172 5.38 -13.84 2.58
C GLY A 172 4.72 -13.70 1.21
N ARG A 173 3.75 -14.58 0.93
CA ARG A 173 2.84 -14.44 -0.20
C ARG A 173 1.63 -13.60 0.19
N LEU A 174 1.15 -12.80 -0.74
CA LEU A 174 -0.14 -12.12 -0.62
C LEU A 174 -1.28 -13.16 -0.55
N LYS A 175 -2.44 -12.76 -0.03
CA LYS A 175 -3.63 -13.62 0.07
C LYS A 175 -4.74 -13.08 -0.79
N TRP A 176 -5.31 -13.92 -1.64
CA TRP A 176 -6.28 -13.50 -2.66
C TRP A 176 -7.48 -12.74 -2.09
N ASP A 177 -8.03 -13.22 -0.99
CA ASP A 177 -9.28 -12.71 -0.44
C ASP A 177 -9.08 -11.68 0.69
N ASP A 178 -7.83 -11.27 0.91
CA ASP A 178 -7.44 -10.17 1.81
C ASP A 178 -7.12 -8.88 1.05
N VAL A 179 -6.95 -7.79 1.80
CA VAL A 179 -6.32 -6.56 1.31
C VAL A 179 -4.81 -6.65 1.45
N SER A 180 -4.08 -6.02 0.54
CA SER A 180 -2.61 -5.99 0.59
C SER A 180 -2.10 -5.31 1.87
N PRO A 181 -1.00 -5.75 2.47
CA PRO A 181 -0.22 -4.93 3.38
C PRO A 181 0.28 -3.66 2.66
N THR A 182 0.87 -2.74 3.42
CA THR A 182 1.45 -1.53 2.81
C THR A 182 2.57 -1.92 1.83
N ILE A 183 2.39 -1.58 0.57
CA ILE A 183 3.41 -1.78 -0.47
C ILE A 183 4.55 -0.79 -0.22
N ASP A 184 5.77 -1.29 -0.17
CA ASP A 184 6.99 -0.51 0.00
C ASP A 184 7.78 -0.39 -1.32
N THR A 185 8.87 0.37 -1.31
CA THR A 185 9.68 0.62 -2.50
C THR A 185 10.49 -0.58 -2.99
N ARG A 186 10.54 -1.66 -2.21
CA ARG A 186 11.24 -2.91 -2.55
C ARG A 186 10.28 -4.08 -2.72
N PHE A 187 9.08 -3.82 -3.17
CA PHE A 187 8.05 -4.83 -3.43
C PHE A 187 8.48 -5.89 -4.45
N ASP A 188 9.44 -5.58 -5.29
CA ASP A 188 10.01 -6.44 -6.33
C ASP A 188 11.01 -7.47 -5.81
N ALA A 189 11.42 -7.38 -4.53
CA ALA A 189 12.34 -8.31 -3.90
C ALA A 189 11.58 -9.35 -3.08
N SER A 190 11.60 -10.61 -3.49
CA SER A 190 10.89 -11.73 -2.83
C SER A 190 11.22 -11.90 -1.35
N SER A 191 12.41 -11.49 -0.92
CA SER A 191 12.85 -11.56 0.47
C SER A 191 12.44 -10.36 1.33
N ASN A 192 11.77 -9.35 0.75
CA ASN A 192 11.41 -8.12 1.43
C ASN A 192 9.89 -8.06 1.65
N GLY A 193 9.47 -8.23 2.90
CA GLY A 193 8.06 -8.14 3.27
C GLY A 193 7.17 -9.25 2.66
N THR A 194 5.86 -9.01 2.69
CA THR A 194 4.81 -9.86 2.13
C THR A 194 4.41 -9.31 0.76
N ASN A 195 5.32 -9.42 -0.21
CA ASN A 195 5.15 -8.86 -1.56
C ASN A 195 5.22 -9.94 -2.66
N ASN A 196 5.22 -11.23 -2.30
CA ASN A 196 5.19 -12.30 -3.30
C ASN A 196 3.77 -12.54 -3.77
N HIS A 197 3.66 -12.86 -5.07
CA HIS A 197 2.38 -13.20 -5.68
C HIS A 197 1.70 -14.35 -4.92
N PRO A 198 0.38 -14.36 -4.75
CA PRO A 198 -0.33 -15.38 -3.96
C PRO A 198 -0.02 -16.82 -4.36
N PHE A 199 0.18 -17.05 -5.66
CA PHE A 199 0.37 -18.40 -6.23
C PHE A 199 1.69 -18.54 -7.01
N LEU A 200 2.06 -17.56 -7.85
CA LEU A 200 3.24 -17.64 -8.72
C LEU A 200 4.55 -17.46 -7.94
N ASN A 201 5.65 -18.08 -8.41
CA ASN A 201 6.93 -18.05 -7.71
C ASN A 201 7.74 -16.79 -8.05
N ARG A 202 7.18 -15.63 -7.76
CA ARG A 202 7.77 -14.30 -7.96
C ARG A 202 7.21 -13.26 -7.01
N ALA A 203 7.89 -12.16 -6.87
CA ALA A 203 7.31 -10.95 -6.30
C ALA A 203 6.27 -10.33 -7.28
N ILE A 204 5.45 -9.42 -6.80
CA ILE A 204 4.49 -8.70 -7.63
C ILE A 204 5.21 -7.79 -8.63
N THR A 205 4.60 -7.58 -9.81
CA THR A 205 5.12 -6.66 -10.83
C THR A 205 4.83 -5.20 -10.45
N PRO A 206 5.51 -4.21 -11.08
CA PRO A 206 5.17 -2.80 -10.89
C PRO A 206 3.70 -2.48 -11.19
N ARG A 207 3.10 -3.10 -12.22
CA ARG A 207 1.68 -2.94 -12.53
C ARG A 207 0.79 -3.47 -11.41
N GLU A 208 1.05 -4.69 -10.92
CA GLU A 208 0.31 -5.27 -9.81
C GLU A 208 0.46 -4.43 -8.54
N ALA A 209 1.67 -3.96 -8.23
CA ALA A 209 1.91 -3.05 -7.10
C ALA A 209 1.11 -1.75 -7.23
N CYS A 210 1.09 -1.12 -8.41
CA CYS A 210 0.28 0.08 -8.67
C CYS A 210 -1.20 -0.17 -8.45
N LEU A 211 -1.75 -1.29 -8.94
CA LEU A 211 -3.17 -1.64 -8.75
C LEU A 211 -3.54 -1.91 -7.29
N LEU A 212 -2.58 -2.37 -6.48
CA LEU A 212 -2.76 -2.55 -5.04
C LEU A 212 -2.54 -1.27 -4.23
N TYR A 213 -1.88 -0.26 -4.80
CA TYR A 213 -1.51 0.98 -4.11
C TYR A 213 -2.48 2.14 -4.40
N THR A 214 -3.09 2.18 -5.57
CA THR A 214 -3.94 3.29 -6.04
C THR A 214 -5.35 2.82 -6.40
N SER A 215 -6.28 3.72 -6.32
CA SER A 215 -7.67 3.55 -6.79
C SER A 215 -8.12 4.77 -7.58
#